data_214e138f6855d569360f99340128e9f3
#
_entry.id   214e138f6855d569360f99340128e9f3
#
_cell.length_a   1.000
_cell.length_b   1.000
_cell.length_c   1.000
_cell.angle_alpha   90.00
_cell.angle_beta   90.00
_cell.angle_gamma   90.00
#
_symmetry.space_group_name_H-M   'P 1'
#
loop_
_entity.id
_entity.type
_entity.pdbx_description
1 polymer ?
#
loop_
_entity_poly.entity_id
_entity_poly.type
_entity_poly.pdbx_seq_one_letter_code
_entity_poly.pdbx_strand_id
1 'polypeptide(L)'
;EQVESLGGKFVMVEDEESKNAETKGGYAKEMSAEYQKKQEALLAETLKTMDIVICTAQIPGRKAPLILKKEMLENMQNGSVIVDLAVESGGNCEFSQVGKVVSKNGLKIVGHANVPGRVANNASSLFSKNISNFLKLMNFEDKKKSMINKSDEIIKATMICSAGKILICLLYTSPSPRD
;
A
#
# COMPACT_ATOMS: atom_id res chain seq x y z
N GLU A 1 -16.99 0.08 6.77
CA GLU A 1 -17.90 -0.92 6.15
C GLU A 1 -17.17 -2.20 5.72
N GLN A 2 -16.14 -2.16 4.82
CA GLN A 2 -15.46 -3.38 4.35
C GLN A 2 -14.73 -4.14 5.46
N VAL A 3 -14.00 -3.46 6.33
CA VAL A 3 -13.31 -4.06 7.48
C VAL A 3 -14.29 -4.67 8.46
N GLU A 4 -15.36 -3.96 8.76
CA GLU A 4 -16.40 -4.38 9.70
C GLU A 4 -17.21 -5.56 9.16
N SER A 5 -17.47 -5.60 7.84
CA SER A 5 -18.15 -6.75 7.20
C SER A 5 -17.38 -8.06 7.34
N LEU A 6 -16.08 -8.00 7.55
CA LEU A 6 -15.22 -9.15 7.82
C LEU A 6 -14.98 -9.40 9.32
N GLY A 7 -15.71 -8.70 10.21
CA GLY A 7 -15.59 -8.83 11.66
C GLY A 7 -14.42 -8.07 12.27
N GLY A 8 -13.73 -7.24 11.49
CA GLY A 8 -12.65 -6.40 11.98
C GLY A 8 -13.17 -5.12 12.63
N LYS A 9 -12.39 -4.55 13.57
CA LYS A 9 -12.64 -3.22 14.13
C LYS A 9 -11.86 -2.18 13.33
N PHE A 10 -12.56 -1.19 12.78
CA PHE A 10 -11.92 -0.07 12.12
C PHE A 10 -11.50 0.98 13.17
N VAL A 11 -10.22 1.35 13.17
CA VAL A 11 -9.65 2.33 14.10
C VAL A 11 -9.35 3.62 13.33
N MET A 12 -10.09 4.68 13.64
CA MET A 12 -9.91 6.00 13.02
C MET A 12 -10.24 7.09 14.01
N VAL A 13 -9.69 8.27 13.80
CA VAL A 13 -10.09 9.49 14.51
C VAL A 13 -11.42 9.95 13.93
N GLU A 14 -12.46 10.02 14.76
CA GLU A 14 -13.76 10.56 14.38
C GLU A 14 -13.70 12.09 14.44
N ASP A 15 -13.47 12.73 13.28
CA ASP A 15 -13.44 14.18 13.13
C ASP A 15 -14.13 14.56 11.81
N GLU A 16 -14.58 15.82 11.69
CA GLU A 16 -15.19 16.31 10.44
C GLU A 16 -14.22 16.23 9.26
N GLU A 17 -12.91 16.36 9.52
CA GLU A 17 -11.86 16.23 8.52
C GLU A 17 -11.78 14.80 7.96
N SER A 18 -12.03 13.77 8.78
CA SER A 18 -12.01 12.37 8.37
C SER A 18 -13.09 12.02 7.36
N LYS A 19 -14.24 12.69 7.40
CA LYS A 19 -15.36 12.47 6.47
C LYS A 19 -15.05 12.89 5.03
N ASN A 20 -14.04 13.75 4.84
CA ASN A 20 -13.59 14.26 3.54
C ASN A 20 -12.17 13.76 3.16
N ALA A 21 -11.72 12.68 3.78
CA ALA A 21 -10.33 12.20 3.69
C ALA A 21 -9.97 11.49 2.39
N GLU A 22 -10.95 11.13 1.56
CA GLU A 22 -10.69 10.41 0.30
C GLU A 22 -10.50 11.37 -0.87
N THR A 23 -9.47 11.11 -1.68
CA THR A 23 -9.30 11.74 -2.99
C THR A 23 -10.11 10.97 -4.04
N LYS A 24 -10.41 11.61 -5.19
CA LYS A 24 -11.08 10.94 -6.34
C LYS A 24 -10.33 9.69 -6.85
N GLY A 25 -9.07 9.50 -6.47
CA GLY A 25 -8.26 8.33 -6.83
C GLY A 25 -8.20 7.24 -5.74
N GLY A 26 -9.00 7.35 -4.66
CA GLY A 26 -9.01 6.36 -3.56
C GLY A 26 -7.80 6.43 -2.62
N TYR A 27 -6.94 7.46 -2.74
CA TYR A 27 -5.82 7.69 -1.83
C TYR A 27 -6.22 8.68 -0.73
N ALA A 28 -5.63 8.52 0.45
CA ALA A 28 -5.82 9.46 1.55
C ALA A 28 -5.32 10.86 1.17
N LYS A 29 -6.13 11.87 1.46
CA LYS A 29 -5.73 13.27 1.33
C LYS A 29 -4.71 13.62 2.42
N GLU A 30 -3.83 14.57 2.14
CA GLU A 30 -2.95 15.12 3.16
C GLU A 30 -3.79 15.84 4.22
N MET A 31 -3.71 15.35 5.46
CA MET A 31 -4.53 15.82 6.58
C MET A 31 -3.79 16.91 7.35
N SER A 32 -4.54 17.71 8.12
CA SER A 32 -3.95 18.74 8.96
C SER A 32 -2.95 18.18 9.99
N ALA A 33 -2.00 19.00 10.42
CA ALA A 33 -1.03 18.60 11.43
C ALA A 33 -1.69 18.23 12.78
N GLU A 34 -2.82 18.84 13.08
CA GLU A 34 -3.61 18.52 14.29
C GLU A 34 -4.25 17.13 14.17
N TYR A 35 -4.87 16.82 13.04
CA TYR A 35 -5.44 15.52 12.77
C TYR A 35 -4.36 14.42 12.80
N GLN A 36 -3.20 14.66 12.19
CA GLN A 36 -2.09 13.71 12.22
C GLN A 36 -1.63 13.39 13.64
N LYS A 37 -1.55 14.40 14.53
CA LYS A 37 -1.22 14.16 15.95
C LYS A 37 -2.26 13.33 16.68
N LYS A 38 -3.55 13.58 16.43
CA LYS A 38 -4.65 12.77 17.01
C LYS A 38 -4.56 11.32 16.50
N GLN A 39 -4.29 11.15 15.21
CA GLN A 39 -4.11 9.82 14.59
C GLN A 39 -2.90 9.08 15.16
N GLU A 40 -1.76 9.75 15.32
CA GLU A 40 -0.57 9.19 15.95
C GLU A 40 -0.82 8.75 17.39
N ALA A 41 -1.54 9.57 18.18
CA ALA A 41 -1.86 9.24 19.56
C ALA A 41 -2.82 8.03 19.65
N LEU A 42 -3.85 7.97 18.80
CA LEU A 42 -4.77 6.85 18.75
C LEU A 42 -4.06 5.55 18.31
N LEU A 43 -3.17 5.65 17.33
CA LEU A 43 -2.39 4.52 16.87
C LEU A 43 -1.45 4.01 17.98
N ALA A 44 -0.74 4.91 18.65
CA ALA A 44 0.16 4.58 19.76
C ALA A 44 -0.58 3.85 20.90
N GLU A 45 -1.81 4.28 21.22
CA GLU A 45 -2.64 3.62 22.24
C GLU A 45 -3.11 2.23 21.77
N THR A 46 -3.53 2.13 20.52
CA THR A 46 -3.96 0.86 19.93
C THR A 46 -2.84 -0.18 19.92
N LEU A 47 -1.63 0.24 19.56
CA LEU A 47 -0.46 -0.64 19.47
C LEU A 47 -0.07 -1.32 20.78
N LYS A 48 -0.40 -0.73 21.94
CA LYS A 48 -0.10 -1.31 23.27
C LYS A 48 -0.75 -2.68 23.48
N THR A 49 -1.84 -2.95 22.77
CA THR A 49 -2.63 -4.19 22.93
C THR A 49 -2.50 -5.14 21.75
N MET A 50 -1.64 -4.81 20.77
CA MET A 50 -1.48 -5.61 19.55
C MET A 50 -0.28 -6.55 19.66
N ASP A 51 -0.52 -7.84 19.39
CA ASP A 51 0.53 -8.88 19.32
C ASP A 51 1.18 -8.92 17.93
N ILE A 52 0.42 -8.66 16.86
CA ILE A 52 0.88 -8.71 15.49
C ILE A 52 0.40 -7.45 14.75
N VAL A 53 1.34 -6.77 14.12
CA VAL A 53 1.08 -5.59 13.26
C VAL A 53 1.58 -5.85 11.86
N ILE A 54 0.74 -5.64 10.86
CA ILE A 54 1.09 -5.78 9.45
C ILE A 54 0.99 -4.41 8.77
N CYS A 55 2.11 -3.91 8.28
CA CYS A 55 2.20 -2.62 7.60
C CYS A 55 2.16 -2.83 6.07
N THR A 56 1.23 -2.16 5.40
CA THR A 56 0.98 -2.31 3.96
C THR A 56 0.88 -0.97 3.21
N ALA A 57 1.13 0.15 3.87
CA ALA A 57 0.95 1.46 3.27
C ALA A 57 2.05 1.75 2.25
N GLN A 58 1.69 1.78 0.98
CA GLN A 58 2.59 2.10 -0.12
C GLN A 58 1.96 3.15 -1.03
N ILE A 59 2.81 4.04 -1.54
CA ILE A 59 2.40 5.05 -2.53
C ILE A 59 3.17 4.73 -3.82
N PRO A 60 2.48 4.44 -4.94
CA PRO A 60 3.16 4.14 -6.19
C PRO A 60 4.16 5.23 -6.61
N GLY A 61 5.40 4.82 -6.93
CA GLY A 61 6.44 5.73 -7.38
C GLY A 61 7.03 6.67 -6.32
N ARG A 62 6.66 6.51 -5.04
CA ARG A 62 7.17 7.32 -3.92
C ARG A 62 7.63 6.44 -2.76
N LYS A 63 8.42 7.05 -1.88
CA LYS A 63 8.80 6.41 -0.61
C LYS A 63 7.55 6.13 0.23
N ALA A 64 7.52 4.94 0.87
CA ALA A 64 6.45 4.59 1.80
C ALA A 64 6.41 5.58 2.99
N PRO A 65 5.22 5.92 3.49
CA PRO A 65 5.09 6.80 4.64
C PRO A 65 5.59 6.11 5.91
N LEU A 66 6.33 6.83 6.74
CA LEU A 66 6.68 6.35 8.08
C LEU A 66 5.46 6.48 9.00
N ILE A 67 4.93 5.34 9.45
CA ILE A 67 3.73 5.26 10.28
C ILE A 67 4.09 4.90 11.71
N LEU A 68 4.92 3.87 11.89
CA LEU A 68 5.30 3.36 13.20
C LEU A 68 6.63 4.00 13.63
N LYS A 69 6.53 5.03 14.45
CA LYS A 69 7.67 5.75 15.02
C LYS A 69 8.21 5.02 16.26
N LYS A 70 9.46 5.26 16.58
CA LYS A 70 10.17 4.67 17.71
C LYS A 70 9.37 4.74 19.01
N GLU A 71 8.83 5.92 19.33
CA GLU A 71 8.10 6.19 20.57
C GLU A 71 6.83 5.33 20.72
N MET A 72 6.18 4.99 19.60
CA MET A 72 5.01 4.11 19.59
C MET A 72 5.43 2.66 19.87
N LEU A 73 6.57 2.23 19.32
CA LEU A 73 7.07 0.87 19.43
C LEU A 73 7.58 0.53 20.84
N GLU A 74 8.08 1.52 21.58
CA GLU A 74 8.55 1.35 22.95
C GLU A 74 7.45 0.97 23.92
N ASN A 75 6.18 1.21 23.57
CA ASN A 75 5.02 0.89 24.41
C ASN A 75 4.33 -0.42 24.02
N MET A 76 4.80 -1.12 22.99
CA MET A 76 4.26 -2.42 22.60
C MET A 76 4.72 -3.53 23.55
N GLN A 77 3.93 -4.62 23.61
CA GLN A 77 4.24 -5.76 24.46
C GLN A 77 5.46 -6.53 23.95
N ASN A 78 6.29 -7.01 24.89
CA ASN A 78 7.42 -7.86 24.55
C ASN A 78 6.94 -9.14 23.85
N GLY A 79 7.60 -9.52 22.78
CA GLY A 79 7.24 -10.67 21.96
C GLY A 79 6.35 -10.33 20.76
N SER A 80 5.81 -9.11 20.69
CA SER A 80 5.02 -8.68 19.53
C SER A 80 5.84 -8.66 18.24
N VAL A 81 5.14 -8.89 17.14
CA VAL A 81 5.75 -9.00 15.80
C VAL A 81 5.18 -7.93 14.88
N ILE A 82 6.08 -7.21 14.20
CA ILE A 82 5.73 -6.24 13.16
C ILE A 82 6.20 -6.78 11.81
N VAL A 83 5.31 -6.89 10.84
CA VAL A 83 5.63 -7.30 9.48
C VAL A 83 5.48 -6.07 8.57
N ASP A 84 6.59 -5.57 8.07
CA ASP A 84 6.60 -4.39 7.21
C ASP A 84 6.72 -4.81 5.73
N LEU A 85 5.58 -4.86 5.04
CA LEU A 85 5.51 -5.19 3.62
C LEU A 85 5.92 -4.03 2.71
N ALA A 86 6.06 -2.82 3.27
CA ALA A 86 6.49 -1.63 2.54
C ALA A 86 8.01 -1.40 2.61
N VAL A 87 8.77 -2.29 3.24
CA VAL A 87 10.19 -2.11 3.53
C VAL A 87 11.05 -1.83 2.29
N GLU A 88 10.74 -2.42 1.13
CA GLU A 88 11.47 -2.19 -0.13
C GLU A 88 11.24 -0.78 -0.69
N SER A 89 10.14 -0.14 -0.31
CA SER A 89 9.81 1.25 -0.67
C SER A 89 10.20 2.26 0.42
N GLY A 90 11.02 1.86 1.38
CA GLY A 90 11.49 2.70 2.48
C GLY A 90 10.89 2.37 3.86
N GLY A 91 9.86 1.50 3.91
CA GLY A 91 9.26 0.99 5.14
C GLY A 91 8.26 1.91 5.81
N ASN A 92 7.31 1.29 6.51
CA ASN A 92 6.36 2.00 7.37
C ASN A 92 6.80 2.04 8.84
N CYS A 93 7.75 1.20 9.23
CA CYS A 93 8.27 1.10 10.59
C CYS A 93 9.72 1.61 10.65
N GLU A 94 10.01 2.46 11.65
CA GLU A 94 11.30 3.14 11.76
C GLU A 94 12.50 2.17 11.87
N PHE A 95 12.31 1.00 12.50
CA PHE A 95 13.36 0.01 12.65
C PHE A 95 13.40 -1.06 11.57
N SER A 96 12.54 -0.98 10.56
CA SER A 96 12.53 -1.92 9.44
C SER A 96 13.81 -1.86 8.63
N GLN A 97 14.35 -3.04 8.29
CA GLN A 97 15.51 -3.18 7.41
C GLN A 97 15.22 -4.19 6.32
N VAL A 98 15.48 -3.80 5.08
CA VAL A 98 15.25 -4.66 3.92
C VAL A 98 16.00 -5.99 4.05
N GLY A 99 15.28 -7.09 3.86
CA GLY A 99 15.82 -8.46 3.88
C GLY A 99 16.15 -9.00 5.27
N LYS A 100 15.84 -8.26 6.35
CA LYS A 100 16.22 -8.67 7.72
C LYS A 100 15.00 -8.84 8.65
N VAL A 101 15.23 -9.62 9.70
CA VAL A 101 14.40 -9.63 10.90
C VAL A 101 15.20 -8.94 12.02
N VAL A 102 14.73 -7.79 12.44
CA VAL A 102 15.36 -6.98 13.50
C VAL A 102 14.68 -7.27 14.83
N SER A 103 15.48 -7.57 15.84
CA SER A 103 14.99 -7.65 17.23
C SER A 103 15.34 -6.35 17.95
N LYS A 104 14.34 -5.64 18.45
CA LYS A 104 14.49 -4.35 19.11
C LYS A 104 13.47 -4.21 20.24
N ASN A 105 13.93 -3.89 21.45
CA ASN A 105 13.07 -3.67 22.62
C ASN A 105 12.05 -4.81 22.86
N GLY A 106 12.48 -6.07 22.69
CA GLY A 106 11.58 -7.22 22.84
C GLY A 106 10.65 -7.48 21.64
N LEU A 107 10.64 -6.63 20.62
CA LEU A 107 9.84 -6.78 19.41
C LEU A 107 10.64 -7.50 18.31
N LYS A 108 9.93 -8.19 17.43
CA LYS A 108 10.47 -8.72 16.16
C LYS A 108 9.90 -7.93 14.99
N ILE A 109 10.78 -7.29 14.22
CA ILE A 109 10.41 -6.48 13.08
C ILE A 109 10.89 -7.20 11.82
N VAL A 110 9.94 -7.69 11.03
CA VAL A 110 10.17 -8.51 9.84
C VAL A 110 10.11 -7.63 8.62
N GLY A 111 11.26 -7.40 7.98
CA GLY A 111 11.43 -6.61 6.76
C GLY A 111 11.83 -7.48 5.57
N HIS A 112 11.13 -8.59 5.34
CA HIS A 112 11.45 -9.47 4.21
C HIS A 112 11.24 -8.79 2.87
N ALA A 113 12.26 -8.84 2.01
CA ALA A 113 12.14 -8.47 0.61
C ALA A 113 11.42 -9.56 -0.18
N ASN A 114 10.81 -9.17 -1.30
CA ASN A 114 10.13 -10.08 -2.23
C ASN A 114 9.18 -11.07 -1.54
N VAL A 115 8.29 -10.57 -0.70
CA VAL A 115 7.30 -11.39 0.02
C VAL A 115 6.44 -12.25 -0.93
N PRO A 116 6.00 -11.77 -2.11
CA PRO A 116 5.30 -12.61 -3.09
C PRO A 116 6.10 -13.85 -3.51
N GLY A 117 7.42 -13.74 -3.63
CA GLY A 117 8.30 -14.86 -3.94
C GLY A 117 8.37 -15.92 -2.84
N ARG A 118 8.08 -15.56 -1.58
CA ARG A 118 8.02 -16.50 -0.44
C ARG A 118 6.73 -17.30 -0.38
N VAL A 119 5.66 -16.80 -1.02
CA VAL A 119 4.35 -17.46 -1.18
C VAL A 119 4.01 -17.60 -2.66
N ALA A 120 5.01 -17.99 -3.46
CA ALA A 120 5.01 -17.92 -4.93
C ALA A 120 3.79 -18.57 -5.59
N ASN A 121 3.33 -19.71 -5.07
CA ASN A 121 2.17 -20.41 -5.63
C ASN A 121 0.90 -19.55 -5.54
N ASN A 122 0.60 -19.01 -4.36
CA ASN A 122 -0.58 -18.15 -4.16
C ASN A 122 -0.44 -16.83 -4.92
N ALA A 123 0.72 -16.19 -4.85
CA ALA A 123 0.99 -14.93 -5.55
C ALA A 123 0.84 -15.08 -7.06
N SER A 124 1.40 -16.14 -7.67
CA SER A 124 1.29 -16.42 -9.11
C SER A 124 -0.16 -16.72 -9.52
N SER A 125 -0.90 -17.49 -8.71
CA SER A 125 -2.31 -17.79 -8.96
C SER A 125 -3.17 -16.52 -8.98
N LEU A 126 -3.00 -15.63 -7.99
CA LEU A 126 -3.73 -14.36 -7.92
C LEU A 126 -3.34 -13.42 -9.06
N PHE A 127 -2.05 -13.33 -9.37
CA PHE A 127 -1.55 -12.49 -10.46
C PHE A 127 -2.07 -12.96 -11.83
N SER A 128 -2.03 -14.28 -12.11
CA SER A 128 -2.55 -14.84 -13.34
C SER A 128 -4.06 -14.59 -13.52
N LYS A 129 -4.83 -14.63 -12.41
CA LYS A 129 -6.25 -14.28 -12.43
C LYS A 129 -6.47 -12.80 -12.79
N ASN A 130 -5.65 -11.90 -12.25
CA ASN A 130 -5.72 -10.48 -12.60
C ASN A 130 -5.39 -10.24 -14.08
N ILE A 131 -4.35 -10.89 -14.60
CA ILE A 131 -3.98 -10.83 -16.02
C ILE A 131 -5.13 -11.37 -16.88
N SER A 132 -5.71 -12.52 -16.52
CA SER A 132 -6.85 -13.10 -17.26
C SER A 132 -8.05 -12.15 -17.30
N ASN A 133 -8.39 -11.51 -16.18
CA ASN A 133 -9.48 -10.54 -16.14
C ASN A 133 -9.18 -9.29 -17.00
N PHE A 134 -7.94 -8.81 -16.97
CA PHE A 134 -7.52 -7.68 -17.82
C PHE A 134 -7.61 -8.03 -19.33
N LEU A 135 -7.18 -9.24 -19.71
CA LEU A 135 -7.29 -9.70 -21.10
C LEU A 135 -8.75 -9.79 -21.57
N LYS A 136 -9.68 -10.16 -20.68
CA LYS A 136 -11.12 -10.16 -21.00
C LYS A 136 -11.64 -8.75 -21.30
N LEU A 137 -11.20 -7.73 -20.55
CA LEU A 137 -11.53 -6.33 -20.84
C LEU A 137 -11.01 -5.87 -22.21
N MET A 138 -9.91 -6.45 -22.68
CA MET A 138 -9.34 -6.15 -23.98
C MET A 138 -10.03 -6.90 -25.14
N ASN A 139 -11.07 -7.70 -24.87
CA ASN A 139 -11.83 -8.47 -25.87
C ASN A 139 -10.97 -9.36 -26.78
N PHE A 140 -9.95 -10.01 -26.24
CA PHE A 140 -9.11 -10.93 -27.02
C PHE A 140 -9.81 -12.20 -27.48
N GLU A 141 -11.00 -12.47 -26.97
CA GLU A 141 -11.81 -13.66 -27.34
C GLU A 141 -12.45 -13.53 -28.72
N ASP A 142 -12.64 -12.32 -29.22
CA ASP A 142 -13.28 -12.09 -30.52
C ASP A 142 -12.23 -11.97 -31.62
N LYS A 143 -11.98 -13.07 -32.34
CA LYS A 143 -10.94 -13.20 -33.39
C LYS A 143 -11.08 -12.18 -34.55
N LYS A 144 -12.14 -11.35 -34.58
CA LYS A 144 -12.42 -10.48 -35.73
C LYS A 144 -12.02 -9.02 -35.53
N LYS A 145 -11.90 -8.48 -34.32
CA LYS A 145 -11.29 -7.16 -34.03
C LYS A 145 -11.16 -7.01 -32.52
N SER A 146 -9.94 -6.96 -31.99
CA SER A 146 -9.70 -6.49 -30.62
C SER A 146 -10.04 -5.00 -30.53
N MET A 147 -11.29 -4.66 -30.26
CA MET A 147 -11.69 -3.28 -29.99
C MET A 147 -11.48 -2.99 -28.52
N ILE A 148 -10.31 -2.48 -28.21
CA ILE A 148 -10.01 -1.99 -26.86
C ILE A 148 -10.99 -0.85 -26.54
N ASN A 149 -11.83 -1.04 -25.54
CA ASN A 149 -12.71 0.02 -25.04
C ASN A 149 -11.89 1.09 -24.30
N LYS A 150 -11.50 2.15 -25.02
CA LYS A 150 -10.72 3.26 -24.47
C LYS A 150 -11.49 4.11 -23.43
N SER A 151 -12.79 3.92 -23.27
CA SER A 151 -13.59 4.61 -22.25
C SER A 151 -13.63 3.86 -20.91
N ASP A 152 -13.23 2.59 -20.88
CA ASP A 152 -13.11 1.82 -19.66
C ASP A 152 -12.04 2.43 -18.72
N GLU A 153 -12.34 2.53 -17.41
CA GLU A 153 -11.48 3.21 -16.43
C GLU A 153 -10.17 2.46 -16.21
N ILE A 154 -10.18 1.12 -16.22
CA ILE A 154 -8.98 0.31 -16.06
C ILE A 154 -8.09 0.44 -17.27
N ILE A 155 -8.66 0.39 -18.47
CA ILE A 155 -7.92 0.59 -19.73
C ILE A 155 -7.31 1.98 -19.76
N LYS A 156 -8.05 3.03 -19.41
CA LYS A 156 -7.51 4.41 -19.33
C LYS A 156 -6.35 4.51 -18.34
N ALA A 157 -6.49 3.92 -17.15
CA ALA A 157 -5.47 4.00 -16.11
C ALA A 157 -4.20 3.20 -16.42
N THR A 158 -4.29 2.19 -17.29
CA THR A 158 -3.15 1.33 -17.67
C THR A 158 -2.53 1.67 -19.02
N MET A 159 -3.21 2.47 -19.85
CA MET A 159 -2.75 2.81 -21.20
C MET A 159 -1.67 3.90 -21.15
N ILE A 160 -0.41 3.51 -21.28
CA ILE A 160 0.74 4.43 -21.26
C ILE A 160 0.86 5.20 -22.58
N CYS A 161 0.68 4.53 -23.71
CA CYS A 161 0.76 5.15 -25.04
C CYS A 161 -0.26 4.54 -26.00
N SER A 162 -0.68 5.33 -26.98
CA SER A 162 -1.56 4.87 -28.08
C SER A 162 -1.35 5.75 -29.32
N ALA A 163 -1.31 5.13 -30.50
CA ALA A 163 -1.14 5.79 -31.80
C ALA A 163 0.04 6.79 -31.83
N GLY A 164 1.18 6.40 -31.25
CA GLY A 164 2.39 7.23 -31.20
C GLY A 164 2.36 8.40 -30.20
N LYS A 165 1.31 8.50 -29.37
CA LYS A 165 1.19 9.53 -28.33
C LYS A 165 1.33 8.90 -26.94
N ILE A 166 2.10 9.55 -26.05
CA ILE A 166 2.17 9.22 -24.63
C ILE A 166 0.93 9.78 -23.96
N LEU A 167 0.19 8.95 -23.22
CA LEU A 167 -1.07 9.31 -22.55
C LEU A 167 -0.90 9.53 -21.05
N ILE A 168 0.02 8.81 -20.43
CA ILE A 168 0.33 8.94 -19.01
C ILE A 168 1.80 9.30 -18.87
N CYS A 169 2.07 10.45 -18.25
CA CYS A 169 3.41 10.99 -18.06
C CYS A 169 4.08 10.45 -16.77
N LEU A 170 3.99 9.15 -16.51
CA LEU A 170 4.66 8.52 -15.35
C LEU A 170 6.19 8.49 -15.49
N LEU A 171 6.70 8.60 -16.71
CA LEU A 171 8.14 8.56 -17.01
C LEU A 171 8.88 9.86 -16.67
N TYR A 172 8.15 10.97 -16.43
CA TYR A 172 8.75 12.29 -16.15
C TYR A 172 8.79 12.65 -14.67
N THR A 173 8.32 11.78 -13.77
CA THR A 173 8.33 12.03 -12.32
C THR A 173 9.57 11.49 -11.61
N SER A 174 10.42 10.74 -12.30
CA SER A 174 11.73 10.32 -11.80
C SER A 174 12.80 11.19 -12.47
N PRO A 175 13.66 11.92 -11.71
CA PRO A 175 14.79 12.62 -12.30
C PRO A 175 15.65 11.62 -13.08
N SER A 176 15.95 11.95 -14.33
CA SER A 176 16.86 11.16 -15.14
C SER A 176 18.23 11.11 -14.44
N PRO A 177 18.89 9.93 -14.39
CA PRO A 177 20.25 9.85 -13.85
C PRO A 177 21.30 10.62 -14.68
N ARG A 178 20.87 11.42 -15.65
CA ARG A 178 21.74 12.16 -16.58
C ARG A 178 21.59 13.68 -16.51
N ASP A 179 20.79 14.21 -15.55
CA ASP A 179 20.72 15.66 -15.29
C ASP A 179 21.49 16.01 -14.03
#